data_71a699cab81eec14e04439cbde9c6271
#
_entry.id   71a699cab81eec14e04439cbde9c6271
#
_cell.length_a   1.000
_cell.length_b   1.000
_cell.length_c   1.000
_cell.angle_alpha   90.00
_cell.angle_beta   90.00
_cell.angle_gamma   90.00
#
_symmetry.space_group_name_H-M   'P 1'
#
loop_
_entity.id
_entity.type
_entity.pdbx_description
1 polymer ?
#
loop_
_entity_poly.entity_id
_entity_poly.type
_entity_poly.pdbx_seq_one_letter_code
_entity_poly.pdbx_strand_id
1 'polypeptide(L)' 'MKQIKIDFKNMWGGFFKHDNIITNTLSLEYNVIVDENNPDIIVCQS' A
#
# COMPACT_ATOMS: atom_id res chain seq x y z
N MET A 1 10.37 -7.12 -11.94
CA MET A 1 9.12 -7.26 -11.17
C MET A 1 8.06 -6.32 -11.68
N LYS A 2 6.83 -6.78 -11.65
CA LYS A 2 5.70 -5.93 -12.02
C LYS A 2 5.49 -4.85 -10.95
N GLN A 3 5.21 -3.64 -11.38
CA GLN A 3 4.96 -2.51 -10.49
C GLN A 3 3.49 -2.46 -10.11
N ILE A 4 3.21 -2.17 -8.85
CA ILE A 4 1.84 -1.97 -8.37
C ILE A 4 1.81 -0.70 -7.50
N LYS A 5 0.81 0.14 -7.72
CA LYS A 5 0.60 1.36 -6.94
C LYS A 5 -0.51 1.11 -5.94
N ILE A 6 -0.26 1.44 -4.69
CA ILE A 6 -1.20 1.18 -3.61
C ILE A 6 -1.34 2.41 -2.72
N ASP A 7 -2.53 2.61 -2.17
CA ASP A 7 -2.76 3.64 -1.18
C ASP A 7 -3.61 3.08 -0.05
N PHE A 8 -3.55 3.75 1.10
CA PHE A 8 -4.28 3.37 2.31
C PHE A 8 -5.11 4.56 2.77
N LYS A 9 -6.40 4.34 3.04
CA LYS A 9 -7.33 5.36 3.47
C LYS A 9 -7.95 4.96 4.81
N ASN A 10 -8.22 5.95 5.65
CA ASN A 10 -8.92 5.76 6.94
C ASN A 10 -8.22 4.77 7.87
N MET A 11 -6.90 4.72 7.81
CA MET A 11 -6.13 3.85 8.70
C MET A 11 -5.96 4.52 10.06
N TRP A 12 -5.66 3.70 11.07
CA TRP A 12 -5.45 4.20 12.42
C TRP A 12 -4.21 5.08 12.52
N GLY A 13 -4.13 5.92 13.56
CA GLY A 13 -2.94 6.71 13.83
C GLY A 13 -1.73 5.82 14.08
N GLY A 14 -0.59 6.19 13.55
CA GLY A 14 0.63 5.39 13.66
C GLY A 14 0.79 4.34 12.58
N PHE A 15 -0.17 4.23 11.67
CA PHE A 15 -0.04 3.30 10.54
C PHE A 15 1.02 3.79 9.56
N PHE A 16 1.92 2.90 9.16
CA PHE A 16 2.97 3.23 8.20
C PHE A 16 2.65 2.62 6.83
N LYS A 17 2.44 3.47 5.84
CA LYS A 17 2.09 3.02 4.48
C LYS A 17 3.22 2.24 3.81
N HIS A 18 4.46 2.53 4.17
CA HIS A 18 5.63 1.90 3.58
C HIS A 18 6.12 0.69 4.34
N ASP A 19 5.60 0.45 5.54
CA ASP A 19 6.05 -0.64 6.38
C ASP A 19 4.88 -1.23 7.15
N ASN A 20 4.19 -2.16 6.51
CA ASN A 20 3.07 -2.87 7.12
C ASN A 20 2.97 -4.24 6.47
N ILE A 21 2.16 -5.11 7.04
CA ILE A 21 2.06 -6.49 6.58
C ILE A 21 1.60 -6.59 5.12
N ILE A 22 0.69 -5.71 4.70
CA ILE A 22 0.16 -5.72 3.34
C ILE A 22 1.25 -5.31 2.35
N THR A 23 1.91 -4.18 2.61
CA THR A 23 2.99 -3.69 1.75
C THR A 23 4.14 -4.69 1.69
N ASN A 24 4.52 -5.25 2.85
CA ASN A 24 5.64 -6.19 2.91
C ASN A 24 5.33 -7.50 2.17
N THR A 25 4.09 -7.98 2.28
CA THR A 25 3.67 -9.19 1.58
C THR A 25 3.67 -8.98 0.07
N LEU A 26 3.11 -7.85 -0.40
CA LEU A 26 3.08 -7.54 -1.82
C LEU A 26 4.49 -7.32 -2.39
N SER A 27 5.40 -6.80 -1.59
CA SER A 27 6.78 -6.55 -2.01
C SER A 27 7.55 -7.81 -2.33
N LEU A 28 7.07 -8.98 -1.92
CA LEU A 28 7.69 -10.25 -2.26
C LEU A 28 7.53 -10.59 -3.75
N GLU A 29 6.48 -10.07 -4.39
CA GLU A 29 6.17 -10.39 -5.79
C GLU A 29 6.09 -9.17 -6.70
N TYR A 30 5.95 -7.98 -6.13
CA TYR A 30 5.75 -6.75 -6.90
C TYR A 30 6.69 -5.66 -6.42
N ASN A 31 6.96 -4.70 -7.30
CA ASN A 31 7.59 -3.46 -6.91
C ASN A 31 6.49 -2.51 -6.43
N VAL A 32 6.28 -2.44 -5.13
CA VAL A 32 5.18 -1.68 -4.52
C VAL A 32 5.54 -0.21 -4.41
N ILE A 33 4.67 0.64 -4.92
CA ILE A 33 4.80 2.09 -4.83
C ILE A 33 3.58 2.63 -4.09
N VAL A 34 3.80 3.44 -3.07
CA VAL A 34 2.72 4.13 -2.37
C VAL A 34 2.41 5.42 -3.14
N ASP A 35 1.23 5.49 -3.72
CA ASP A 35 0.81 6.62 -4.57
C ASP A 35 -0.59 7.05 -4.17
N GLU A 36 -0.69 8.23 -3.55
CA GLU A 36 -1.95 8.77 -3.08
C GLU A 36 -2.82 9.35 -4.20
N ASN A 37 -2.22 9.68 -5.32
CA ASN A 37 -2.92 10.37 -6.40
C ASN A 37 -3.54 9.42 -7.41
N ASN A 38 -2.86 8.33 -7.73
CA ASN A 38 -3.32 7.43 -8.79
C ASN A 38 -3.00 5.97 -8.46
N PRO A 39 -3.54 5.45 -7.37
CA PRO A 39 -3.26 4.06 -6.99
C PRO A 39 -4.03 3.06 -7.85
N ASP A 40 -3.44 1.89 -8.02
CA ASP A 40 -4.12 0.75 -8.63
C ASP A 40 -5.05 0.07 -7.63
N ILE A 41 -4.66 0.08 -6.36
CA ILE A 41 -5.41 -0.54 -5.27
C ILE A 41 -5.50 0.44 -4.11
N ILE A 42 -6.69 0.55 -3.52
CA ILE A 42 -6.89 1.33 -2.31
C ILE A 42 -7.32 0.38 -1.20
N VAL A 43 -6.60 0.40 -0.09
CA VAL A 43 -6.93 -0.36 1.11
C VAL A 43 -7.52 0.62 2.12
N CYS A 44 -8.68 0.32 2.63
CA CYS A 44 -9.30 1.19 3.62
C CYS A 44 -9.83 0.38 4.79
N GLN A 45 -9.82 1.01 5.96
CA GLN A 45 -10.42 0.48 7.17
C GLN A 45 -11.85 0.99 7.24
N SER A 46 -12.76 0.10 7.42
CA SER A 46 -14.18 0.47 7.52
C SER A 46 -14.56 0.90 8.94
#